data_6fe65801f5a51bb3eacdd281762cfaff
#
_entry.id   6fe65801f5a51bb3eacdd281762cfaff
#
_cell.length_a   1.000
_cell.length_b   1.000
_cell.length_c   1.000
_cell.angle_alpha   90.00
_cell.angle_beta   90.00
_cell.angle_gamma   90.00
#
_symmetry.space_group_name_H-M   'P 1'
#
loop_
_entity.id
_entity.type
_entity.pdbx_description
1 polymer ?
#
loop_
_entity_poly.entity_id
_entity_poly.type
_entity_poly.pdbx_seq_one_letter_code
_entity_poly.pdbx_strand_id
1 'polypeptide(L)'
;MNKTGISFSKYRYLIFAILGCAYILVFFHRMAPAVVAIDMMADLKAGGALMGILASAYFYPYGLMQIPAGLLSDSWGPRRSIALFFIIGAAGSILLGLSQNAAMAIFGRVLVGLGVAMVFIPTLKILTNWFETDKFVYMNGLLMTLGGVGAFTASTPLALLSGAISWRGSMVLIGLVTLVMSGLVWLIVRDRPEQSGFKPINHLPAPATDNRGLFRGIGLVLKSPAFWPMAGCSFFGPLVMLSFAGLWGGPFLMHVYDMSKAQAGGVLSAMAIGMVTGAPVMSLLANRVFGSRKKVLVLGMPVRWSFLFHWLFAPESFHTHSFICGASPSIFACRALPWWVIPSLRIPFLCKYRELPRVR
;
A
#
# COMPACT_ATOMS: atom_id res chain seq x y z
N MET A 1 34.83 -12.35 -12.72
CA MET A 1 33.91 -13.11 -13.59
C MET A 1 32.50 -12.98 -13.07
N ASN A 2 31.56 -12.58 -13.93
CA ASN A 2 30.14 -12.44 -13.55
C ASN A 2 29.54 -13.82 -13.29
N LYS A 3 29.15 -14.12 -12.05
CA LYS A 3 28.60 -15.42 -11.62
C LYS A 3 27.24 -15.75 -12.23
N THR A 4 26.54 -14.77 -12.79
CA THR A 4 25.15 -14.93 -13.25
C THR A 4 25.01 -15.03 -14.78
N GLY A 5 26.05 -14.75 -15.56
CA GLY A 5 25.99 -14.68 -17.02
C GLY A 5 25.09 -13.55 -17.56
N ILE A 6 24.43 -12.77 -16.68
CA ILE A 6 23.49 -11.72 -17.03
C ILE A 6 24.20 -10.36 -16.98
N SER A 7 23.90 -9.47 -17.92
CA SER A 7 24.40 -8.08 -17.91
C SER A 7 23.97 -7.36 -16.63
N PHE A 8 24.85 -6.53 -16.06
CA PHE A 8 24.58 -5.71 -14.87
C PHE A 8 23.25 -4.95 -14.96
N SER A 9 22.99 -4.30 -16.10
CA SER A 9 21.77 -3.54 -16.32
C SER A 9 20.52 -4.42 -16.23
N LYS A 10 20.51 -5.60 -16.86
CA LYS A 10 19.38 -6.53 -16.82
C LYS A 10 19.18 -7.08 -15.41
N TYR A 11 20.23 -7.40 -14.69
CA TYR A 11 20.15 -8.01 -13.36
C TYR A 11 19.58 -7.03 -12.31
N ARG A 12 20.00 -5.76 -12.31
CA ARG A 12 19.43 -4.75 -11.38
C ARG A 12 17.94 -4.51 -11.60
N TYR A 13 17.47 -4.51 -12.86
CA TYR A 13 16.04 -4.38 -13.14
C TYR A 13 15.25 -5.64 -12.79
N LEU A 14 15.86 -6.83 -12.91
CA LEU A 14 15.28 -8.07 -12.42
C LEU A 14 15.08 -8.05 -10.89
N ILE A 15 16.11 -7.60 -10.15
CA ILE A 15 15.98 -7.40 -8.69
C ILE A 15 14.86 -6.43 -8.37
N PHE A 16 14.79 -5.30 -9.09
CA PHE A 16 13.73 -4.32 -8.91
C PHE A 16 12.34 -4.92 -9.19
N ALA A 17 12.19 -5.68 -10.26
CA ALA A 17 10.91 -6.31 -10.61
C ALA A 17 10.43 -7.28 -9.52
N ILE A 18 11.33 -8.13 -8.98
CA ILE A 18 11.00 -9.06 -7.90
C ILE A 18 10.59 -8.31 -6.62
N LEU A 19 11.35 -7.28 -6.23
CA LEU A 19 11.04 -6.47 -5.06
C LEU A 19 9.76 -5.64 -5.27
N GLY A 20 9.51 -5.19 -6.48
CA GLY A 20 8.26 -4.53 -6.87
C GLY A 20 7.05 -5.46 -6.76
N CYS A 21 7.16 -6.70 -7.25
CA CYS A 21 6.13 -7.73 -7.07
C CYS A 21 5.90 -8.06 -5.59
N ALA A 22 6.96 -8.13 -4.78
CA ALA A 22 6.84 -8.26 -3.34
C ALA A 22 6.08 -7.08 -2.72
N TYR A 23 6.32 -5.86 -3.18
CA TYR A 23 5.63 -4.66 -2.70
C TYR A 23 4.17 -4.59 -3.13
N ILE A 24 3.81 -5.13 -4.30
CA ILE A 24 2.42 -5.35 -4.73
C ILE A 24 1.70 -6.21 -3.69
N LEU A 25 2.30 -7.32 -3.26
CA LEU A 25 1.71 -8.20 -2.24
C LEU A 25 1.55 -7.52 -0.88
N VAL A 26 2.46 -6.62 -0.48
CA VAL A 26 2.31 -5.82 0.75
C VAL A 26 1.01 -5.01 0.72
N PHE A 27 0.76 -4.28 -0.37
CA PHE A 27 -0.46 -3.49 -0.50
C PHE A 27 -1.70 -4.34 -0.70
N PHE A 28 -1.58 -5.47 -1.40
CA PHE A 28 -2.67 -6.44 -1.50
C PHE A 28 -3.13 -6.90 -0.10
N HIS A 29 -2.22 -7.41 0.72
CA HIS A 29 -2.54 -7.86 2.08
C HIS A 29 -3.13 -6.77 2.97
N ARG A 30 -2.73 -5.52 2.74
CA ARG A 30 -3.23 -4.34 3.47
C ARG A 30 -4.66 -4.01 3.11
N MET A 31 -5.03 -4.07 1.81
CA MET A 31 -6.31 -3.61 1.30
C MET A 31 -7.37 -4.72 1.17
N ALA A 32 -6.95 -5.97 1.12
CA ALA A 32 -7.84 -7.13 0.95
C ALA A 32 -9.03 -7.18 1.92
N PRO A 33 -8.90 -6.84 3.22
CA PRO A 33 -10.02 -6.91 4.16
C PRO A 33 -11.22 -6.07 3.76
N ALA A 34 -11.04 -4.92 3.12
CA ALA A 34 -12.15 -4.06 2.69
C ALA A 34 -13.12 -4.76 1.72
N VAL A 35 -12.62 -5.69 0.90
CA VAL A 35 -13.41 -6.40 -0.10
C VAL A 35 -14.06 -7.67 0.45
N VAL A 36 -13.36 -8.36 1.36
CA VAL A 36 -13.84 -9.64 1.92
C VAL A 36 -14.49 -9.50 3.31
N ALA A 37 -14.59 -8.26 3.82
CA ALA A 37 -15.07 -8.01 5.20
C ALA A 37 -16.43 -8.62 5.49
N ILE A 38 -17.41 -8.46 4.60
CA ILE A 38 -18.78 -8.95 4.80
C ILE A 38 -18.81 -10.47 4.86
N ASP A 39 -18.12 -11.14 3.94
CA ASP A 39 -18.03 -12.60 3.93
C ASP A 39 -17.34 -13.11 5.21
N MET A 40 -16.27 -12.44 5.65
CA MET A 40 -15.60 -12.76 6.91
C MET A 40 -16.50 -12.57 8.12
N MET A 41 -17.27 -11.48 8.15
CA MET A 41 -18.22 -11.21 9.23
C MET A 41 -19.29 -12.30 9.32
N ALA A 42 -19.87 -12.70 8.19
CA ALA A 42 -20.88 -13.75 8.12
C ALA A 42 -20.32 -15.09 8.60
N ASP A 43 -19.17 -15.51 8.06
CA ASP A 43 -18.58 -16.82 8.32
C ASP A 43 -18.00 -16.97 9.74
N LEU A 44 -17.40 -15.90 10.26
CA LEU A 44 -16.80 -15.91 11.60
C LEU A 44 -17.80 -15.46 12.70
N LYS A 45 -19.07 -15.19 12.32
CA LYS A 45 -20.10 -14.63 13.20
C LYS A 45 -19.59 -13.37 13.93
N ALA A 46 -18.89 -12.51 13.19
CA ALA A 46 -18.17 -11.35 13.70
C ALA A 46 -18.95 -10.07 13.47
N GLY A 47 -19.11 -9.26 14.50
CA GLY A 47 -19.63 -7.90 14.37
C GLY A 47 -18.57 -6.89 13.92
N GLY A 48 -18.98 -5.64 13.63
CA GLY A 48 -18.08 -4.58 13.17
C GLY A 48 -16.91 -4.28 14.11
N ALA A 49 -17.11 -4.39 15.43
CA ALA A 49 -16.05 -4.22 16.42
C ALA A 49 -14.92 -5.27 16.23
N LEU A 50 -15.29 -6.52 16.00
CA LEU A 50 -14.31 -7.59 15.76
C LEU A 50 -13.57 -7.42 14.44
N MET A 51 -14.25 -6.88 13.41
CA MET A 51 -13.58 -6.50 12.15
C MET A 51 -12.57 -5.37 12.34
N GLY A 52 -12.89 -4.41 13.20
CA GLY A 52 -11.92 -3.37 13.62
C GLY A 52 -10.67 -3.96 14.28
N ILE A 53 -10.86 -4.97 15.17
CA ILE A 53 -9.75 -5.69 15.80
C ILE A 53 -8.94 -6.47 14.74
N LEU A 54 -9.59 -7.16 13.80
CA LEU A 54 -8.93 -7.88 12.71
C LEU A 54 -8.09 -6.95 11.83
N ALA A 55 -8.57 -5.74 11.54
CA ALA A 55 -7.81 -4.75 10.80
C ALA A 55 -6.62 -4.23 11.61
N SER A 56 -6.84 -3.86 12.88
CA SER A 56 -5.78 -3.33 13.74
C SER A 56 -4.70 -4.37 14.05
N ALA A 57 -5.07 -5.65 14.14
CA ALA A 57 -4.16 -6.78 14.32
C ALA A 57 -3.06 -6.86 13.23
N TYR A 58 -3.31 -6.32 12.05
CA TYR A 58 -2.28 -6.14 11.01
C TYR A 58 -1.41 -4.92 11.28
N PHE A 59 -2.01 -3.76 11.63
CA PHE A 59 -1.30 -2.49 11.68
C PHE A 59 -0.39 -2.34 12.91
N TYR A 60 -0.77 -2.90 14.06
CA TYR A 60 0.08 -2.85 15.26
C TYR A 60 1.43 -3.55 15.06
N PRO A 61 1.49 -4.83 14.67
CA PRO A 61 2.78 -5.48 14.44
C PRO A 61 3.53 -4.86 13.26
N TYR A 62 2.82 -4.41 12.21
CA TYR A 62 3.43 -3.68 11.10
C TYR A 62 4.14 -2.40 11.59
N GLY A 63 3.49 -1.60 12.42
CA GLY A 63 4.05 -0.36 12.96
C GLY A 63 5.23 -0.61 13.90
N LEU A 64 5.10 -1.57 14.82
CA LEU A 64 6.15 -1.95 15.75
C LEU A 64 7.41 -2.45 15.03
N MET A 65 7.24 -3.15 13.93
CA MET A 65 8.36 -3.70 13.14
C MET A 65 9.09 -2.66 12.29
N GLN A 66 8.61 -1.42 12.14
CA GLN A 66 9.31 -0.42 11.31
C GLN A 66 10.72 -0.08 11.83
N ILE A 67 10.89 0.02 13.15
CA ILE A 67 12.22 0.26 13.75
C ILE A 67 13.10 -0.99 13.66
N PRO A 68 12.67 -2.19 14.11
CA PRO A 68 13.42 -3.42 13.91
C PRO A 68 13.77 -3.72 12.45
N ALA A 69 12.92 -3.33 11.49
CA ALA A 69 13.16 -3.57 10.06
C ALA A 69 14.45 -2.89 9.57
N GLY A 70 14.72 -1.67 10.02
CA GLY A 70 15.98 -1.01 9.74
C GLY A 70 17.17 -1.77 10.32
N LEU A 71 17.11 -2.11 11.62
CA LEU A 71 18.19 -2.80 12.33
C LEU A 71 18.48 -4.20 11.78
N LEU A 72 17.44 -4.99 11.52
CA LEU A 72 17.58 -6.33 10.93
C LEU A 72 18.11 -6.26 9.50
N SER A 73 17.70 -5.27 8.73
CA SER A 73 18.22 -5.02 7.39
C SER A 73 19.72 -4.67 7.42
N ASP A 74 20.17 -4.01 8.50
CA ASP A 74 21.58 -3.65 8.68
C ASP A 74 22.43 -4.84 9.14
N SER A 75 21.92 -5.66 10.04
CA SER A 75 22.65 -6.77 10.68
C SER A 75 22.59 -8.08 9.87
N TRP A 76 21.39 -8.52 9.46
CA TRP A 76 21.19 -9.78 8.72
C TRP A 76 21.28 -9.63 7.21
N GLY A 77 21.13 -8.41 6.73
CA GLY A 77 21.00 -8.06 5.32
C GLY A 77 19.55 -8.04 4.83
N PRO A 78 19.25 -7.13 3.89
CA PRO A 78 17.90 -6.88 3.37
C PRO A 78 17.25 -8.13 2.76
N ARG A 79 17.97 -8.86 1.93
CA ARG A 79 17.48 -10.08 1.25
C ARG A 79 16.96 -11.12 2.23
N ARG A 80 17.76 -11.43 3.26
CA ARG A 80 17.41 -12.45 4.27
C ARG A 80 16.19 -11.99 5.05
N SER A 81 16.18 -10.73 5.45
CA SER A 81 15.07 -10.14 6.20
C SER A 81 13.76 -10.22 5.42
N ILE A 82 13.73 -9.81 4.15
CA ILE A 82 12.53 -9.90 3.31
C ILE A 82 12.07 -11.34 3.17
N ALA A 83 12.97 -12.25 2.78
CA ALA A 83 12.59 -13.63 2.50
C ALA A 83 12.04 -14.35 3.73
N LEU A 84 12.73 -14.27 4.89
CA LEU A 84 12.29 -14.95 6.11
C LEU A 84 10.95 -14.39 6.62
N PHE A 85 10.79 -13.09 6.63
CA PHE A 85 9.54 -12.49 7.09
C PHE A 85 8.39 -12.71 6.11
N PHE A 86 8.64 -12.81 4.80
CA PHE A 86 7.61 -13.19 3.84
C PHE A 86 7.10 -14.63 4.06
N ILE A 87 7.92 -15.55 4.57
CA ILE A 87 7.44 -16.89 5.00
C ILE A 87 6.42 -16.72 6.14
N ILE A 88 6.71 -15.86 7.13
CA ILE A 88 5.78 -15.57 8.23
C ILE A 88 4.48 -14.95 7.68
N GLY A 89 4.58 -14.00 6.76
CA GLY A 89 3.42 -13.38 6.12
C GLY A 89 2.58 -14.38 5.32
N ALA A 90 3.23 -15.28 4.59
CA ALA A 90 2.58 -16.35 3.83
C ALA A 90 1.84 -17.32 4.76
N ALA A 91 2.50 -17.77 5.84
CA ALA A 91 1.90 -18.63 6.86
C ALA A 91 0.68 -17.93 7.51
N GLY A 92 0.79 -16.63 7.80
CA GLY A 92 -0.31 -15.81 8.32
C GLY A 92 -1.50 -15.73 7.37
N SER A 93 -1.26 -15.55 6.06
CA SER A 93 -2.32 -15.49 5.05
C SER A 93 -3.01 -16.85 4.86
N ILE A 94 -2.25 -17.94 4.84
CA ILE A 94 -2.79 -19.30 4.79
C ILE A 94 -3.62 -19.58 6.04
N LEU A 95 -3.09 -19.24 7.22
CA LEU A 95 -3.79 -19.41 8.49
C LEU A 95 -5.11 -18.60 8.52
N LEU A 96 -5.10 -17.37 7.99
CA LEU A 96 -6.29 -16.54 7.86
C LEU A 96 -7.35 -17.22 6.97
N GLY A 97 -6.95 -17.77 5.83
CA GLY A 97 -7.84 -18.49 4.93
C GLY A 97 -8.41 -19.79 5.53
N LEU A 98 -7.65 -20.46 6.39
CA LEU A 98 -8.05 -21.68 7.09
C LEU A 98 -8.77 -21.41 8.42
N SER A 99 -8.96 -20.14 8.81
CA SER A 99 -9.52 -19.78 10.11
C SER A 99 -10.97 -20.25 10.29
N GLN A 100 -11.22 -20.94 11.40
CA GLN A 100 -12.55 -21.41 11.80
C GLN A 100 -13.20 -20.49 12.84
N ASN A 101 -12.41 -19.63 13.47
CA ASN A 101 -12.86 -18.69 14.50
C ASN A 101 -12.10 -17.37 14.41
N ALA A 102 -12.63 -16.35 15.09
CA ALA A 102 -12.06 -15.01 15.08
C ALA A 102 -10.63 -14.93 15.65
N ALA A 103 -10.33 -15.71 16.70
CA ALA A 103 -8.99 -15.69 17.32
C ALA A 103 -7.91 -16.18 16.33
N MET A 104 -8.19 -17.25 15.60
CA MET A 104 -7.30 -17.77 14.57
C MET A 104 -7.12 -16.76 13.42
N ALA A 105 -8.20 -16.08 13.01
CA ALA A 105 -8.15 -15.04 12.00
C ALA A 105 -7.31 -13.83 12.46
N ILE A 106 -7.48 -13.38 13.70
CA ILE A 106 -6.69 -12.30 14.31
C ILE A 106 -5.21 -12.68 14.34
N PHE A 107 -4.88 -13.89 14.78
CA PHE A 107 -3.49 -14.36 14.81
C PHE A 107 -2.89 -14.44 13.41
N GLY A 108 -3.65 -14.91 12.41
CA GLY A 108 -3.24 -14.87 11.01
C GLY A 108 -2.93 -13.43 10.54
N ARG A 109 -3.75 -12.45 10.90
CA ARG A 109 -3.53 -11.04 10.58
C ARG A 109 -2.29 -10.45 11.24
N VAL A 110 -2.01 -10.83 12.50
CA VAL A 110 -0.76 -10.46 13.20
C VAL A 110 0.46 -10.96 12.41
N LEU A 111 0.45 -12.24 12.00
CA LEU A 111 1.56 -12.82 11.23
C LEU A 111 1.71 -12.16 9.85
N VAL A 112 0.61 -11.86 9.16
CA VAL A 112 0.66 -11.10 7.90
C VAL A 112 1.30 -9.73 8.14
N GLY A 113 0.86 -8.98 9.15
CA GLY A 113 1.40 -7.67 9.48
C GLY A 113 2.90 -7.70 9.79
N LEU A 114 3.35 -8.67 10.59
CA LEU A 114 4.76 -8.91 10.86
C LEU A 114 5.56 -9.21 9.57
N GLY A 115 5.03 -10.12 8.75
CA GLY A 115 5.71 -10.59 7.55
C GLY A 115 5.93 -9.49 6.52
N VAL A 116 4.91 -8.70 6.23
CA VAL A 116 4.98 -7.66 5.19
C VAL A 116 5.67 -6.37 5.67
N ALA A 117 5.82 -6.16 6.97
CA ALA A 117 6.52 -5.00 7.52
C ALA A 117 8.00 -4.94 7.08
N MET A 118 8.60 -6.10 6.84
CA MET A 118 10.02 -6.25 6.48
C MET A 118 10.30 -6.13 4.99
N VAL A 119 9.39 -5.52 4.20
CA VAL A 119 9.61 -5.40 2.75
C VAL A 119 10.09 -4.01 2.36
N PHE A 120 9.43 -2.95 2.82
CA PHE A 120 9.66 -1.60 2.32
C PHE A 120 11.07 -1.08 2.63
N ILE A 121 11.44 -1.03 3.92
CA ILE A 121 12.74 -0.47 4.35
C ILE A 121 13.92 -1.29 3.79
N PRO A 122 13.94 -2.63 3.87
CA PRO A 122 14.99 -3.41 3.25
C PRO A 122 15.07 -3.26 1.72
N THR A 123 13.91 -3.11 1.04
CA THR A 123 13.88 -2.84 -0.40
C THR A 123 14.59 -1.52 -0.73
N LEU A 124 14.28 -0.43 0.00
CA LEU A 124 14.97 0.84 -0.21
C LEU A 124 16.49 0.70 -0.05
N LYS A 125 16.94 -0.08 0.92
CA LYS A 125 18.37 -0.34 1.13
C LYS A 125 19.00 -1.11 -0.04
N ILE A 126 18.32 -2.09 -0.61
CA ILE A 126 18.79 -2.77 -1.83
C ILE A 126 18.88 -1.78 -2.99
N LEU A 127 17.84 -0.95 -3.18
CA LEU A 127 17.82 0.03 -4.27
C LEU A 127 18.95 1.05 -4.16
N THR A 128 19.32 1.51 -2.96
CA THR A 128 20.49 2.41 -2.79
C THR A 128 21.82 1.75 -3.14
N ASN A 129 21.93 0.43 -3.03
CA ASN A 129 23.15 -0.30 -3.41
C ASN A 129 23.22 -0.60 -4.92
N TRP A 130 22.05 -0.77 -5.58
CA TRP A 130 21.96 -1.19 -6.99
C TRP A 130 21.73 -0.06 -7.98
N PHE A 131 21.35 1.13 -7.51
CA PHE A 131 21.05 2.28 -8.36
C PHE A 131 21.82 3.51 -7.89
N GLU A 132 22.26 4.33 -8.85
CA GLU A 132 22.82 5.66 -8.61
C GLU A 132 21.79 6.56 -7.91
N THR A 133 22.24 7.55 -7.16
CA THR A 133 21.38 8.44 -6.35
C THR A 133 20.25 9.07 -7.17
N ASP A 134 20.54 9.53 -8.40
CA ASP A 134 19.53 10.14 -9.27
C ASP A 134 18.46 9.14 -9.73
N LYS A 135 18.88 7.90 -10.04
CA LYS A 135 17.99 6.82 -10.43
C LYS A 135 17.21 6.25 -9.24
N PHE A 136 17.77 6.28 -8.04
CA PHE A 136 17.11 5.82 -6.83
C PHE A 136 15.78 6.55 -6.58
N VAL A 137 15.74 7.87 -6.73
CA VAL A 137 14.51 8.67 -6.55
C VAL A 137 13.43 8.21 -7.52
N TYR A 138 13.79 7.98 -8.79
CA TYR A 138 12.86 7.48 -9.80
C TYR A 138 12.37 6.06 -9.48
N MET A 139 13.29 5.14 -9.10
CA MET A 139 12.96 3.76 -8.76
C MET A 139 12.07 3.67 -7.51
N ASN A 140 12.30 4.54 -6.52
CA ASN A 140 11.42 4.64 -5.36
C ASN A 140 10.01 5.14 -5.74
N GLY A 141 9.91 6.12 -6.63
CA GLY A 141 8.61 6.56 -7.18
C GLY A 141 7.87 5.43 -7.89
N LEU A 142 8.59 4.66 -8.71
CA LEU A 142 8.03 3.49 -9.40
C LEU A 142 7.61 2.38 -8.42
N LEU A 143 8.37 2.16 -7.35
CA LEU A 143 7.98 1.23 -6.27
C LEU A 143 6.66 1.64 -5.62
N MET A 144 6.45 2.94 -5.35
CA MET A 144 5.18 3.44 -4.82
C MET A 144 4.02 3.22 -5.80
N THR A 145 4.25 3.39 -7.10
CA THR A 145 3.27 3.09 -8.15
C THR A 145 2.88 1.61 -8.13
N LEU A 146 3.85 0.70 -7.97
CA LEU A 146 3.58 -0.74 -7.81
C LEU A 146 2.76 -1.05 -6.55
N GLY A 147 2.94 -0.30 -5.47
CA GLY A 147 2.03 -0.35 -4.31
C GLY A 147 0.58 -0.04 -4.68
N GLY A 148 0.35 0.97 -5.53
CA GLY A 148 -0.98 1.28 -6.07
C GLY A 148 -1.56 0.14 -6.92
N VAL A 149 -0.73 -0.53 -7.73
CA VAL A 149 -1.13 -1.75 -8.45
C VAL A 149 -1.56 -2.84 -7.46
N GLY A 150 -0.86 -2.99 -6.33
CA GLY A 150 -1.24 -3.90 -5.25
C GLY A 150 -2.61 -3.57 -4.63
N ALA A 151 -2.90 -2.30 -4.40
CA ALA A 151 -4.21 -1.86 -3.93
C ALA A 151 -5.31 -2.13 -4.98
N PHE A 152 -5.01 -1.93 -6.27
CA PHE A 152 -5.92 -2.26 -7.37
C PHE A 152 -6.23 -3.75 -7.42
N THR A 153 -5.20 -4.62 -7.36
CA THR A 153 -5.39 -6.08 -7.38
C THR A 153 -6.17 -6.61 -6.18
N ALA A 154 -6.08 -5.93 -5.05
CA ALA A 154 -6.88 -6.22 -3.86
C ALA A 154 -8.32 -5.71 -3.93
N SER A 155 -8.75 -5.06 -5.01
CA SER A 155 -10.09 -4.49 -5.17
C SER A 155 -10.95 -5.36 -6.09
N THR A 156 -11.23 -4.94 -7.33
CA THR A 156 -12.07 -5.71 -8.26
C THR A 156 -11.52 -7.13 -8.55
N PRO A 157 -10.21 -7.33 -8.80
CA PRO A 157 -9.70 -8.67 -9.04
C PRO A 157 -9.94 -9.61 -7.85
N LEU A 158 -9.75 -9.13 -6.61
CA LEU A 158 -10.03 -9.92 -5.41
C LEU A 158 -11.53 -10.17 -5.25
N ALA A 159 -12.39 -9.20 -5.54
CA ALA A 159 -13.84 -9.37 -5.50
C ALA A 159 -14.30 -10.52 -6.42
N LEU A 160 -13.79 -10.55 -7.65
CA LEU A 160 -14.07 -11.62 -8.62
C LEU A 160 -13.50 -12.97 -8.16
N LEU A 161 -12.24 -12.98 -7.71
CA LEU A 161 -11.59 -14.18 -7.20
C LEU A 161 -12.34 -14.77 -6.00
N SER A 162 -12.73 -13.93 -5.04
CA SER A 162 -13.46 -14.39 -3.86
C SER A 162 -14.89 -14.85 -4.17
N GLY A 163 -15.48 -14.40 -5.28
CA GLY A 163 -16.72 -14.95 -5.81
C GLY A 163 -16.54 -16.35 -6.41
N ALA A 164 -15.38 -16.64 -6.99
CA ALA A 164 -15.09 -17.93 -7.63
C ALA A 164 -14.63 -19.02 -6.65
N ILE A 165 -13.73 -18.70 -5.71
CA ILE A 165 -13.08 -19.68 -4.81
C ILE A 165 -13.27 -19.37 -3.33
N SER A 166 -14.21 -18.52 -2.97
CA SER A 166 -14.46 -17.94 -1.65
C SER A 166 -13.34 -17.01 -1.16
N TRP A 167 -13.62 -16.24 -0.09
CA TRP A 167 -12.60 -15.40 0.53
C TRP A 167 -11.48 -16.23 1.19
N ARG A 168 -11.83 -17.40 1.74
CA ARG A 168 -10.85 -18.33 2.34
C ARG A 168 -9.86 -18.84 1.31
N GLY A 169 -10.36 -19.36 0.19
CA GLY A 169 -9.54 -19.83 -0.92
C GLY A 169 -8.64 -18.73 -1.48
N SER A 170 -9.17 -17.51 -1.58
CA SER A 170 -8.39 -16.34 -2.03
C SER A 170 -7.22 -16.03 -1.09
N MET A 171 -7.43 -16.06 0.24
CA MET A 171 -6.35 -15.79 1.20
C MET A 171 -5.29 -16.90 1.20
N VAL A 172 -5.70 -18.17 1.04
CA VAL A 172 -4.75 -19.31 0.89
C VAL A 172 -3.93 -19.13 -0.38
N LEU A 173 -4.57 -18.85 -1.52
CA LEU A 173 -3.87 -18.65 -2.80
C LEU A 173 -2.84 -17.53 -2.71
N ILE A 174 -3.20 -16.38 -2.16
CA ILE A 174 -2.29 -15.24 -1.99
C ILE A 174 -1.16 -15.58 -1.00
N GLY A 175 -1.45 -16.37 0.04
CA GLY A 175 -0.42 -16.90 0.93
C GLY A 175 0.61 -17.76 0.18
N LEU A 176 0.15 -18.65 -0.70
CA LEU A 176 1.04 -19.46 -1.56
C LEU A 176 1.86 -18.59 -2.52
N VAL A 177 1.24 -17.60 -3.15
CA VAL A 177 1.95 -16.62 -4.01
C VAL A 177 3.01 -15.87 -3.21
N THR A 178 2.70 -15.45 -1.98
CA THR A 178 3.66 -14.78 -1.08
C THR A 178 4.82 -15.72 -0.71
N LEU A 179 4.56 -17.00 -0.50
CA LEU A 179 5.59 -18.00 -0.23
C LEU A 179 6.53 -18.20 -1.44
N VAL A 180 5.96 -18.32 -2.64
CA VAL A 180 6.75 -18.39 -3.88
C VAL A 180 7.60 -17.13 -4.05
N MET A 181 7.04 -15.95 -3.78
CA MET A 181 7.78 -14.70 -3.84
C MET A 181 8.92 -14.64 -2.82
N SER A 182 8.73 -15.16 -1.61
CA SER A 182 9.82 -15.34 -0.63
C SER A 182 10.98 -16.17 -1.23
N GLY A 183 10.67 -17.29 -1.88
CA GLY A 183 11.65 -18.12 -2.58
C GLY A 183 12.38 -17.36 -3.70
N LEU A 184 11.66 -16.59 -4.52
CA LEU A 184 12.27 -15.78 -5.58
C LEU A 184 13.20 -14.70 -5.01
N VAL A 185 12.80 -14.04 -3.93
CA VAL A 185 13.67 -13.07 -3.23
C VAL A 185 14.92 -13.77 -2.71
N TRP A 186 14.77 -14.94 -2.09
CA TRP A 186 15.91 -15.70 -1.56
C TRP A 186 16.87 -16.15 -2.66
N LEU A 187 16.39 -16.63 -3.78
CA LEU A 187 17.21 -17.21 -4.85
C LEU A 187 17.89 -16.12 -5.71
N ILE A 188 17.15 -15.07 -6.09
CA ILE A 188 17.58 -14.15 -7.15
C ILE A 188 18.10 -12.83 -6.57
N VAL A 189 17.45 -12.26 -5.54
CA VAL A 189 17.85 -10.97 -5.01
C VAL A 189 19.21 -11.05 -4.33
N ARG A 190 20.02 -10.02 -4.47
CA ARG A 190 21.32 -9.86 -3.78
C ARG A 190 21.36 -8.48 -3.13
N ASP A 191 21.95 -8.40 -1.95
CA ASP A 191 21.99 -7.15 -1.18
C ASP A 191 22.91 -6.11 -1.83
N ARG A 192 24.00 -6.57 -2.46
CA ARG A 192 25.01 -5.72 -3.09
C ARG A 192 25.47 -6.30 -4.42
N PRO A 193 25.88 -5.44 -5.38
CA PRO A 193 26.41 -5.85 -6.68
C PRO A 193 27.61 -6.80 -6.58
N GLU A 194 28.49 -6.61 -5.60
CA GLU A 194 29.72 -7.39 -5.41
C GLU A 194 29.42 -8.87 -5.16
N GLN A 195 28.30 -9.21 -4.53
CA GLN A 195 27.88 -10.59 -4.29
C GLN A 195 27.63 -11.37 -5.60
N SER A 196 27.34 -10.64 -6.69
CA SER A 196 27.16 -11.19 -8.04
C SER A 196 28.35 -10.98 -8.97
N GLY A 197 29.45 -10.43 -8.45
CA GLY A 197 30.68 -10.18 -9.21
C GLY A 197 30.66 -8.88 -10.03
N PHE A 198 29.80 -7.93 -9.70
CA PHE A 198 29.79 -6.60 -10.30
C PHE A 198 30.56 -5.59 -9.44
N LYS A 199 31.00 -4.48 -10.04
CA LYS A 199 31.60 -3.37 -9.31
C LYS A 199 30.58 -2.61 -8.49
N PRO A 200 30.93 -2.10 -7.28
CA PRO A 200 30.05 -1.24 -6.49
C PRO A 200 29.75 0.05 -7.26
N ILE A 201 28.50 0.54 -7.17
CA ILE A 201 28.09 1.80 -7.79
C ILE A 201 28.36 2.97 -6.84
N ASN A 202 27.99 2.78 -5.56
CA ASN A 202 28.14 3.78 -4.53
C ASN A 202 29.15 3.29 -3.51
N HIS A 203 30.21 4.07 -3.27
CA HIS A 203 31.13 3.86 -2.15
C HIS A 203 30.48 4.40 -0.85
N LEU A 204 29.28 3.89 -0.49
CA LEU A 204 28.70 4.22 0.80
C LEU A 204 29.55 3.52 1.87
N PRO A 205 30.05 4.25 2.88
CA PRO A 205 30.73 3.63 4.00
C PRO A 205 29.82 2.55 4.62
N ALA A 206 30.42 1.47 5.08
CA ALA A 206 29.65 0.48 5.85
C ALA A 206 28.94 1.22 6.99
N PRO A 207 27.63 0.94 7.25
CA PRO A 207 26.95 1.58 8.35
C PRO A 207 27.75 1.33 9.62
N ALA A 208 28.07 2.39 10.31
CA ALA A 208 28.67 2.28 11.63
C ALA A 208 27.67 1.52 12.52
N THR A 209 28.05 0.35 12.97
CA THR A 209 27.24 -0.53 13.84
C THR A 209 27.12 -0.01 15.27
N ASP A 210 27.30 1.29 15.47
CA ASP A 210 27.19 1.90 16.79
C ASP A 210 25.71 2.17 17.12
N ASN A 211 25.10 1.22 17.84
CA ASN A 211 23.75 1.36 18.38
C ASN A 211 23.58 2.59 19.30
N ARG A 212 24.66 3.12 19.85
CA ARG A 212 24.62 4.35 20.68
C ARG A 212 24.28 5.59 19.84
N GLY A 213 24.66 5.60 18.56
CA GLY A 213 24.30 6.66 17.60
C GLY A 213 22.83 6.73 17.26
N LEU A 214 22.11 5.57 17.24
CA LEU A 214 20.71 5.49 16.88
C LEU A 214 19.80 6.26 17.86
N PHE A 215 19.90 5.98 19.16
CA PHE A 215 19.09 6.67 20.18
C PHE A 215 19.39 8.16 20.26
N ARG A 216 20.66 8.55 20.08
CA ARG A 216 21.07 9.94 20.00
C ARG A 216 20.48 10.62 18.75
N GLY A 217 20.47 9.92 17.60
CA GLY A 217 19.86 10.38 16.35
C GLY A 217 18.36 10.59 16.49
N ILE A 218 17.63 9.64 17.11
CA ILE A 218 16.19 9.78 17.41
C ILE A 218 15.93 11.01 18.28
N GLY A 219 16.72 11.19 19.34
CA GLY A 219 16.60 12.36 20.22
C GLY A 219 16.80 13.69 19.49
N LEU A 220 17.73 13.77 18.55
CA LEU A 220 17.94 14.97 17.72
C LEU A 220 16.77 15.27 16.80
N VAL A 221 16.20 14.22 16.17
CA VAL A 221 15.04 14.36 15.28
C VAL A 221 13.81 14.82 16.06
N LEU A 222 13.52 14.22 17.21
CA LEU A 222 12.37 14.57 18.07
C LEU A 222 12.47 15.99 18.64
N LYS A 223 13.69 16.52 18.84
CA LYS A 223 13.93 17.90 19.29
C LYS A 223 13.80 18.92 18.17
N SER A 224 13.77 18.50 16.90
CA SER A 224 13.61 19.41 15.76
C SER A 224 12.16 19.86 15.62
N PRO A 225 11.85 21.18 15.72
CA PRO A 225 10.47 21.66 15.55
C PRO A 225 9.93 21.43 14.13
N ALA A 226 10.79 21.33 13.12
CA ALA A 226 10.39 21.02 11.75
C ALA A 226 9.91 19.57 11.56
N PHE A 227 10.28 18.65 12.48
CA PHE A 227 9.87 17.25 12.42
C PHE A 227 8.36 17.09 12.66
N TRP A 228 7.79 17.78 13.64
CA TRP A 228 6.41 17.55 14.08
C TRP A 228 5.33 17.85 13.04
N PRO A 229 5.38 18.95 12.26
CA PRO A 229 4.44 19.15 11.18
C PRO A 229 4.53 18.07 10.10
N MET A 230 5.76 17.61 9.77
CA MET A 230 5.94 16.52 8.80
C MET A 230 5.40 15.19 9.33
N ALA A 231 5.65 14.88 10.60
CA ALA A 231 5.12 13.71 11.28
C ALA A 231 3.59 13.74 11.31
N GLY A 232 2.99 14.89 11.64
CA GLY A 232 1.53 15.09 11.60
C GLY A 232 0.95 14.86 10.20
N CYS A 233 1.53 15.47 9.17
CA CYS A 233 1.09 15.25 7.78
C CYS A 233 1.18 13.78 7.36
N SER A 234 2.25 13.09 7.76
CA SER A 234 2.47 11.68 7.44
C SER A 234 1.55 10.75 8.23
N PHE A 235 1.14 11.14 9.44
CA PHE A 235 0.21 10.38 10.27
C PHE A 235 -1.24 10.54 9.81
N PHE A 236 -1.73 11.78 9.73
CA PHE A 236 -3.13 12.05 9.38
C PHE A 236 -3.41 11.89 7.87
N GLY A 237 -2.38 12.07 7.04
CA GLY A 237 -2.51 11.99 5.60
C GLY A 237 -3.07 10.64 5.12
N PRO A 238 -2.45 9.51 5.43
CA PRO A 238 -2.92 8.20 5.02
C PRO A 238 -4.11 7.66 5.81
N LEU A 239 -4.39 8.22 7.00
CA LEU A 239 -5.37 7.67 7.95
C LEU A 239 -6.73 7.43 7.30
N VAL A 240 -7.29 8.46 6.65
CA VAL A 240 -8.61 8.39 6.00
C VAL A 240 -8.62 7.35 4.90
N MET A 241 -7.57 7.34 4.07
CA MET A 241 -7.46 6.38 2.99
C MET A 241 -7.36 4.94 3.50
N LEU A 242 -6.52 4.70 4.51
CA LEU A 242 -6.33 3.36 5.06
C LEU A 242 -7.55 2.85 5.80
N SER A 243 -8.25 3.72 6.55
CA SER A 243 -9.48 3.34 7.25
C SER A 243 -10.60 3.01 6.27
N PHE A 244 -10.81 3.85 5.26
CA PHE A 244 -11.86 3.64 4.28
C PHE A 244 -11.47 2.54 3.28
N ALA A 245 -10.44 2.74 2.48
CA ALA A 245 -10.06 1.78 1.43
C ALA A 245 -9.51 0.46 1.98
N GLY A 246 -8.96 0.47 3.19
CA GLY A 246 -8.36 -0.72 3.82
C GLY A 246 -9.35 -1.60 4.59
N LEU A 247 -10.53 -1.08 4.99
CA LEU A 247 -11.50 -1.86 5.76
C LEU A 247 -12.95 -1.48 5.50
N TRP A 248 -13.34 -0.23 5.80
CA TRP A 248 -14.76 0.14 5.88
C TRP A 248 -15.40 0.47 4.53
N GLY A 249 -14.62 0.77 3.50
CA GLY A 249 -15.12 1.18 2.19
C GLY A 249 -16.00 0.12 1.53
N GLY A 250 -15.60 -1.14 1.56
CA GLY A 250 -16.39 -2.24 1.03
C GLY A 250 -17.75 -2.38 1.75
N PRO A 251 -17.76 -2.65 3.06
CA PRO A 251 -19.00 -2.74 3.86
C PRO A 251 -19.89 -1.51 3.73
N PHE A 252 -19.33 -0.31 3.77
CA PHE A 252 -20.08 0.94 3.64
C PHE A 252 -20.81 1.05 2.29
N LEU A 253 -20.10 0.77 1.18
CA LEU A 253 -20.68 0.82 -0.16
C LEU A 253 -21.77 -0.24 -0.36
N MET A 254 -21.59 -1.43 0.22
CA MET A 254 -22.56 -2.52 0.11
C MET A 254 -23.80 -2.30 1.00
N HIS A 255 -23.65 -1.77 2.23
CA HIS A 255 -24.78 -1.60 3.15
C HIS A 255 -25.52 -0.27 2.99
N VAL A 256 -24.82 0.82 2.65
CA VAL A 256 -25.45 2.16 2.53
C VAL A 256 -25.97 2.42 1.13
N TYR A 257 -25.30 1.90 0.11
CA TYR A 257 -25.65 2.13 -1.30
C TYR A 257 -26.15 0.87 -2.01
N ASP A 258 -26.40 -0.22 -1.28
CA ASP A 258 -26.86 -1.52 -1.83
C ASP A 258 -26.03 -2.02 -3.03
N MET A 259 -24.74 -1.67 -3.06
CA MET A 259 -23.86 -2.09 -4.12
C MET A 259 -23.51 -3.58 -4.01
N SER A 260 -23.44 -4.26 -5.16
CA SER A 260 -22.85 -5.59 -5.20
C SER A 260 -21.35 -5.53 -4.86
N LYS A 261 -20.79 -6.67 -4.43
CA LYS A 261 -19.35 -6.78 -4.11
C LYS A 261 -18.44 -6.34 -5.28
N ALA A 262 -18.83 -6.69 -6.51
CA ALA A 262 -18.10 -6.28 -7.72
C ALA A 262 -18.16 -4.76 -7.94
N GLN A 263 -19.31 -4.13 -7.72
CA GLN A 263 -19.48 -2.68 -7.85
C GLN A 263 -18.68 -1.93 -6.76
N ALA A 264 -18.75 -2.37 -5.51
CA ALA A 264 -17.95 -1.82 -4.42
C ALA A 264 -16.44 -1.96 -4.71
N GLY A 265 -16.01 -3.13 -5.22
CA GLY A 265 -14.65 -3.36 -5.70
C GLY A 265 -14.26 -2.40 -6.83
N GLY A 266 -15.18 -2.06 -7.75
CA GLY A 266 -14.97 -1.08 -8.80
C GLY A 266 -14.66 0.32 -8.28
N VAL A 267 -15.39 0.78 -7.26
CA VAL A 267 -15.14 2.07 -6.59
C VAL A 267 -13.77 2.06 -5.90
N LEU A 268 -13.45 1.00 -5.16
CA LEU A 268 -12.15 0.87 -4.51
C LEU A 268 -11.00 0.79 -5.53
N SER A 269 -11.22 0.16 -6.69
CA SER A 269 -10.26 0.15 -7.79
C SER A 269 -10.01 1.55 -8.37
N ALA A 270 -11.05 2.37 -8.53
CA ALA A 270 -10.90 3.76 -8.98
C ALA A 270 -10.05 4.57 -8.00
N MET A 271 -10.22 4.36 -6.68
CA MET A 271 -9.35 4.97 -5.65
C MET A 271 -7.88 4.52 -5.80
N ALA A 272 -7.65 3.23 -6.06
CA ALA A 272 -6.31 2.70 -6.26
C ALA A 272 -5.65 3.27 -7.53
N ILE A 273 -6.39 3.41 -8.63
CA ILE A 273 -5.94 4.10 -9.86
C ILE A 273 -5.56 5.55 -9.56
N GLY A 274 -6.39 6.25 -8.77
CA GLY A 274 -6.08 7.60 -8.30
C GLY A 274 -4.77 7.67 -7.50
N MET A 275 -4.45 6.66 -6.70
CA MET A 275 -3.19 6.55 -5.98
C MET A 275 -2.00 6.37 -6.93
N VAL A 276 -2.14 5.54 -7.96
CA VAL A 276 -1.10 5.29 -8.97
C VAL A 276 -0.80 6.55 -9.79
N THR A 277 -1.84 7.24 -10.26
CA THR A 277 -1.73 8.40 -11.16
C THR A 277 -1.44 9.70 -10.41
N GLY A 278 -1.88 9.81 -9.16
CA GLY A 278 -1.79 11.04 -8.37
C GLY A 278 -0.37 11.48 -8.07
N ALA A 279 0.53 10.57 -7.72
CA ALA A 279 1.90 10.91 -7.39
C ALA A 279 2.68 11.54 -8.59
N PRO A 280 2.64 10.97 -9.80
CA PRO A 280 3.23 11.60 -11.00
C PRO A 280 2.61 12.95 -11.32
N VAL A 281 1.27 13.04 -11.28
CA VAL A 281 0.55 14.30 -11.58
C VAL A 281 0.91 15.40 -10.59
N MET A 282 0.95 15.09 -9.29
CA MET A 282 1.34 16.05 -8.25
C MET A 282 2.80 16.47 -8.38
N SER A 283 3.69 15.56 -8.81
CA SER A 283 5.07 15.91 -9.10
C SER A 283 5.20 16.85 -10.29
N LEU A 284 4.44 16.62 -11.36
CA LEU A 284 4.39 17.52 -12.52
C LEU A 284 3.86 18.89 -12.16
N LEU A 285 2.77 18.97 -11.38
CA LEU A 285 2.20 20.23 -10.90
C LEU A 285 3.20 20.99 -10.01
N ALA A 286 3.87 20.28 -9.09
CA ALA A 286 4.88 20.88 -8.22
C ALA A 286 6.03 21.51 -8.99
N ASN A 287 6.48 20.85 -10.05
CA ASN A 287 7.64 21.29 -10.82
C ASN A 287 7.30 22.32 -11.89
N ARG A 288 6.16 22.13 -12.60
CA ARG A 288 5.82 22.98 -13.78
C ARG A 288 4.90 24.16 -13.46
N VAL A 289 4.00 24.01 -12.48
CA VAL A 289 2.97 25.03 -12.20
C VAL A 289 3.33 25.85 -10.97
N PHE A 290 3.65 25.20 -9.87
CA PHE A 290 3.87 25.89 -8.58
C PHE A 290 5.34 26.21 -8.29
N GLY A 291 6.29 25.59 -8.99
CA GLY A 291 7.74 25.76 -8.78
C GLY A 291 8.19 25.39 -7.35
N SER A 292 7.31 24.78 -6.54
CA SER A 292 7.61 24.45 -5.14
C SER A 292 6.73 23.31 -4.63
N ARG A 293 7.37 22.25 -4.12
CA ARG A 293 6.69 21.14 -3.46
C ARG A 293 5.93 21.57 -2.20
N LYS A 294 6.47 22.58 -1.47
CA LYS A 294 5.83 23.11 -0.26
C LYS A 294 4.48 23.77 -0.58
N LYS A 295 4.39 24.57 -1.65
CA LYS A 295 3.14 25.20 -2.08
C LYS A 295 2.06 24.17 -2.40
N VAL A 296 2.41 23.09 -3.09
CA VAL A 296 1.48 21.99 -3.43
C VAL A 296 0.95 21.31 -2.19
N LEU A 297 1.80 21.03 -1.19
CA LEU A 297 1.38 20.44 0.09
C LEU A 297 0.44 21.38 0.86
N VAL A 298 0.81 22.64 1.00
CA VAL A 298 0.02 23.64 1.76
C VAL A 298 -1.34 23.91 1.11
N LEU A 299 -1.41 24.02 -0.22
CA LEU A 299 -2.66 24.23 -0.94
C LEU A 299 -3.52 22.96 -1.03
N GLY A 300 -2.90 21.79 -1.01
CA GLY A 300 -3.60 20.50 -1.04
C GLY A 300 -4.32 20.13 0.25
N MET A 301 -3.82 20.59 1.40
CA MET A 301 -4.41 20.28 2.70
C MET A 301 -5.82 20.87 2.90
N PRO A 302 -6.08 22.16 2.70
CA PRO A 302 -7.42 22.73 2.85
C PRO A 302 -8.45 22.09 1.92
N VAL A 303 -8.07 21.78 0.68
CA VAL A 303 -8.96 21.11 -0.27
C VAL A 303 -9.34 19.72 0.23
N ARG A 304 -8.39 18.98 0.79
CA ARG A 304 -8.63 17.66 1.37
C ARG A 304 -9.57 17.73 2.60
N TRP A 305 -9.36 18.70 3.47
CA TRP A 305 -10.20 18.93 4.64
C TRP A 305 -11.60 19.43 4.26
N SER A 306 -11.74 20.35 3.30
CA SER A 306 -13.05 20.81 2.85
C SER A 306 -13.88 19.67 2.24
N PHE A 307 -13.25 18.72 1.55
CA PHE A 307 -13.90 17.53 1.03
C PHE A 307 -14.38 16.59 2.15
N LEU A 308 -13.54 16.37 3.18
CA LEU A 308 -13.87 15.56 4.33
C LEU A 308 -15.02 16.16 5.14
N PHE A 309 -14.98 17.47 5.36
CA PHE A 309 -16.05 18.21 6.04
C PHE A 309 -17.36 18.14 5.25
N HIS A 310 -17.31 18.37 3.94
CA HIS A 310 -18.50 18.31 3.12
C HIS A 310 -19.10 16.89 3.10
N TRP A 311 -18.27 15.86 3.08
CA TRP A 311 -18.71 14.46 3.16
C TRP A 311 -19.32 14.10 4.52
N LEU A 312 -18.79 14.62 5.62
CA LEU A 312 -19.31 14.38 6.97
C LEU A 312 -20.66 15.07 7.23
N PHE A 313 -20.85 16.27 6.68
CA PHE A 313 -21.99 17.13 7.04
C PHE A 313 -23.07 17.26 5.95
N ALA A 314 -22.82 16.80 4.75
CA ALA A 314 -23.77 16.83 3.65
C ALA A 314 -23.78 15.52 2.83
N PRO A 315 -24.09 14.38 3.47
CA PRO A 315 -24.03 13.07 2.78
C PRO A 315 -25.04 12.97 1.62
N GLU A 316 -26.17 13.71 1.68
CA GLU A 316 -27.21 13.64 0.66
C GLU A 316 -26.87 14.35 -0.66
N SER A 317 -25.86 15.22 -0.68
CA SER A 317 -25.49 15.99 -1.88
C SER A 317 -24.44 15.29 -2.76
N PHE A 318 -23.97 14.11 -2.36
CA PHE A 318 -22.92 13.37 -3.08
C PHE A 318 -23.49 12.38 -4.07
N HIS A 319 -23.50 12.75 -5.34
CA HIS A 319 -23.54 11.78 -6.42
C HIS A 319 -22.25 10.94 -6.43
N THR A 320 -22.35 9.68 -6.83
CA THR A 320 -21.25 8.68 -6.91
C THR A 320 -19.96 9.23 -7.56
N HIS A 321 -20.06 10.20 -8.46
CA HIS A 321 -18.91 10.87 -9.08
C HIS A 321 -18.06 11.70 -8.10
N SER A 322 -18.70 12.37 -7.15
CA SER A 322 -17.98 13.17 -6.15
C SER A 322 -17.24 12.30 -5.15
N PHE A 323 -17.77 11.11 -4.85
CA PHE A 323 -17.16 10.15 -3.95
C PHE A 323 -15.85 9.58 -4.50
N ILE A 324 -15.83 9.18 -5.77
CA ILE A 324 -14.64 8.65 -6.44
C ILE A 324 -13.50 9.69 -6.46
N CYS A 325 -13.83 10.95 -6.75
CA CYS A 325 -12.87 12.06 -6.72
C CYS A 325 -12.41 12.41 -5.30
N GLY A 326 -13.32 12.36 -4.32
CA GLY A 326 -13.05 12.76 -2.92
C GLY A 326 -12.20 11.81 -2.11
N ALA A 327 -12.28 10.52 -2.40
CA ALA A 327 -11.61 9.49 -1.64
C ALA A 327 -10.14 9.22 -2.06
N SER A 328 -9.68 9.82 -3.16
CA SER A 328 -8.29 9.68 -3.64
C SER A 328 -7.37 10.76 -3.08
N PRO A 329 -6.14 10.44 -2.61
CA PRO A 329 -5.12 11.43 -2.29
C PRO A 329 -4.72 12.33 -3.47
N SER A 330 -5.11 11.94 -4.69
CA SER A 330 -4.87 12.63 -5.96
C SER A 330 -6.02 13.58 -6.37
N ILE A 331 -6.88 13.99 -5.44
CA ILE A 331 -8.02 14.92 -5.67
C ILE A 331 -7.63 16.17 -6.44
N PHE A 332 -6.40 16.63 -6.31
CA PHE A 332 -5.88 17.74 -7.10
C PHE A 332 -5.84 17.43 -8.60
N ALA A 333 -5.58 16.19 -8.98
CA ALA A 333 -5.52 15.81 -10.39
C ALA A 333 -6.91 15.81 -11.04
N CYS A 334 -7.95 15.41 -10.34
CA CYS A 334 -9.32 15.42 -10.88
C CYS A 334 -9.93 16.82 -11.00
N ARG A 335 -9.53 17.78 -10.13
CA ARG A 335 -9.99 19.18 -10.24
C ARG A 335 -9.13 20.06 -11.14
N ALA A 336 -7.87 19.68 -11.38
CA ALA A 336 -7.01 20.39 -12.34
C ALA A 336 -7.31 20.02 -13.80
N LEU A 337 -8.03 18.92 -14.06
CA LEU A 337 -8.56 18.63 -15.39
C LEU A 337 -9.86 19.43 -15.59
N PRO A 338 -9.95 20.23 -16.65
CA PRO A 338 -11.18 20.93 -16.99
C PRO A 338 -12.31 19.91 -17.10
N TRP A 339 -13.43 20.20 -16.48
CA TRP A 339 -14.60 19.30 -16.37
C TRP A 339 -15.17 18.80 -17.71
N TRP A 340 -14.77 19.39 -18.84
CA TRP A 340 -15.11 18.91 -20.19
C TRP A 340 -14.30 17.70 -20.66
N VAL A 341 -13.22 17.30 -19.97
CA VAL A 341 -12.45 16.06 -20.25
C VAL A 341 -13.12 14.83 -19.60
N ILE A 342 -13.95 15.04 -18.58
CA ILE A 342 -14.66 13.98 -17.84
C ILE A 342 -15.74 13.25 -18.68
N PRO A 343 -16.45 13.88 -19.65
CA PRO A 343 -17.42 13.18 -20.47
C PRO A 343 -16.83 12.10 -21.38
N SER A 344 -15.55 12.16 -21.71
CA SER A 344 -14.90 11.16 -22.57
C SER A 344 -14.55 9.85 -21.83
N LEU A 345 -14.56 9.89 -20.49
CA LEU A 345 -14.46 8.71 -19.60
C LEU A 345 -15.86 8.24 -19.18
N ARG A 346 -16.77 8.08 -20.12
CA ARG A 346 -18.03 7.37 -19.88
C ARG A 346 -17.72 5.92 -19.57
N ILE A 347 -17.54 5.63 -18.31
CA ILE A 347 -17.61 4.25 -17.80
C ILE A 347 -19.10 3.89 -17.90
N PRO A 348 -19.51 2.95 -18.76
CA PRO A 348 -20.94 2.66 -19.06
C PRO A 348 -21.74 2.26 -17.82
N PHE A 349 -21.06 1.86 -16.75
CA PHE A 349 -21.64 1.39 -15.51
C PHE A 349 -22.28 2.47 -14.62
N LEU A 350 -21.89 3.74 -14.76
CA LEU A 350 -22.35 4.80 -13.86
C LEU A 350 -23.61 5.54 -14.35
N CYS A 351 -24.02 5.35 -15.63
CA CYS A 351 -25.24 5.97 -16.17
C CYS A 351 -26.55 5.31 -15.72
N LYS A 352 -26.52 4.06 -15.20
CA LYS A 352 -27.73 3.32 -14.84
C LYS A 352 -28.34 3.73 -13.49
N TYR A 353 -27.63 4.49 -12.67
CA TYR A 353 -28.07 4.88 -11.33
C TYR A 353 -28.74 6.26 -11.23
N ARG A 354 -29.18 6.82 -12.35
CA ARG A 354 -29.86 8.13 -12.35
C ARG A 354 -31.31 8.07 -11.82
N GLU A 355 -31.85 6.89 -11.56
CA GLU A 355 -33.26 6.66 -11.24
C GLU A 355 -33.49 5.84 -9.95
N LEU A 356 -32.69 6.03 -8.91
CA LEU A 356 -33.02 5.46 -7.61
C LEU A 356 -34.02 6.36 -6.86
N PRO A 357 -35.14 5.80 -6.34
CA PRO A 357 -36.12 6.56 -5.60
C PRO A 357 -35.48 7.10 -4.32
N ARG A 358 -35.81 8.34 -3.97
CA ARG A 358 -35.42 8.97 -2.71
C ARG A 358 -35.99 8.15 -1.56
N VAL A 359 -35.13 7.50 -0.80
CA VAL A 359 -35.50 6.90 0.49
C VAL A 359 -35.79 8.07 1.44
N ARG A 360 -37.02 8.10 1.96
CA ARG A 360 -37.44 9.02 3.03
C ARG A 360 -36.85 8.60 4.36
#